data_aa6db1293d86b304ef44de7b789e4c03
#
_entry.id   aa6db1293d86b304ef44de7b789e4c03
#
_cell.length_a   1.000
_cell.length_b   1.000
_cell.length_c   1.000
_cell.angle_alpha   90.00
_cell.angle_beta   90.00
_cell.angle_gamma   90.00
#
_symmetry.space_group_name_H-M   'P 1'
#
loop_
_entity.id
_entity.type
_entity.pdbx_description
1 polymer ?
#
loop_
_entity_poly.entity_id
_entity_poly.type
_entity_poly.pdbx_seq_one_letter_code
_entity_poly.pdbx_strand_id
1 'polypeptide(L)'
;MKNVTYRLESLSPFDLQGTAEHLSAMAEKGWRLERIGRCFWRYRRAEPARVHYAVTCPPAAGEDGDLGDRLFFQELCSAAGWEAVTDWAELQIYASERERPTPLETDGALLLNRVHGSMRRTYLRDCWFTAGALILLLCLLLYTMLSQPRSFFLSSVELLIMA
;
A
#
# COMPACT_ATOMS: atom_id res chain seq x y z
N MET A 1 -24.44 -15.67 6.69
CA MET A 1 -23.80 -15.18 5.43
C MET A 1 -22.56 -14.39 5.80
N LYS A 2 -21.40 -14.61 5.14
CA LYS A 2 -20.19 -13.84 5.44
C LYS A 2 -20.38 -12.40 4.94
N ASN A 3 -20.50 -11.45 5.88
CA ASN A 3 -20.68 -10.03 5.55
C ASN A 3 -19.37 -9.32 5.18
N VAL A 4 -18.24 -10.04 5.24
CA VAL A 4 -16.89 -9.52 4.98
C VAL A 4 -16.14 -10.51 4.12
N THR A 5 -15.41 -10.00 3.13
CA THR A 5 -14.48 -10.79 2.31
C THR A 5 -13.12 -10.12 2.26
N TYR A 6 -12.08 -10.95 2.15
CA TYR A 6 -10.71 -10.49 1.94
C TYR A 6 -10.28 -10.92 0.54
N ARG A 7 -9.71 -9.98 -0.21
CA ARG A 7 -9.17 -10.24 -1.54
C ARG A 7 -7.71 -9.90 -1.58
N LEU A 8 -6.95 -10.73 -2.30
CA LEU A 8 -5.57 -10.45 -2.61
C LEU A 8 -5.55 -9.43 -3.75
N GLU A 9 -5.32 -8.20 -3.42
CA GLU A 9 -5.25 -7.09 -4.37
C GLU A 9 -4.07 -6.20 -3.99
N SER A 10 -3.45 -5.58 -4.97
CA SER A 10 -2.36 -4.63 -4.75
C SER A 10 -2.73 -3.29 -5.38
N LEU A 11 -2.51 -2.24 -4.63
CA LEU A 11 -2.66 -0.89 -5.14
C LEU A 11 -1.40 -0.56 -5.96
N SER A 12 -1.62 -0.21 -7.23
CA SER A 12 -0.55 0.36 -8.04
C SER A 12 -0.55 1.87 -7.84
N PRO A 13 0.52 2.41 -7.27
CA PRO A 13 0.61 3.85 -7.07
C PRO A 13 0.75 4.64 -8.38
N PHE A 14 0.98 3.94 -9.48
CA PHE A 14 1.06 4.52 -10.81
C PHE A 14 -0.25 4.45 -11.57
N ASP A 15 -1.24 3.70 -11.06
CA ASP A 15 -2.56 3.54 -11.66
C ASP A 15 -3.66 3.80 -10.62
N LEU A 16 -3.72 5.04 -10.17
CA LEU A 16 -4.72 5.46 -9.18
C LEU A 16 -6.13 5.47 -9.79
N GLN A 17 -6.23 5.82 -11.06
CA GLN A 17 -7.50 5.83 -11.77
C GLN A 17 -8.05 4.41 -11.97
N GLY A 18 -7.24 3.47 -12.44
CA GLY A 18 -7.65 2.07 -12.57
C GLY A 18 -8.04 1.46 -11.22
N THR A 19 -7.37 1.85 -10.15
CA THR A 19 -7.75 1.46 -8.79
C THR A 19 -9.14 2.01 -8.41
N ALA A 20 -9.42 3.29 -8.69
CA ALA A 20 -10.71 3.91 -8.43
C ALA A 20 -11.84 3.26 -9.24
N GLU A 21 -11.60 2.97 -10.51
CA GLU A 21 -12.55 2.26 -11.40
C GLU A 21 -12.83 0.84 -10.89
N HIS A 22 -11.78 0.11 -10.47
CA HIS A 22 -11.92 -1.22 -9.87
C HIS A 22 -12.80 -1.20 -8.62
N LEU A 23 -12.57 -0.24 -7.72
CA LEU A 23 -13.37 -0.08 -6.49
C LEU A 23 -14.84 0.25 -6.82
N SER A 24 -15.06 1.10 -7.82
CA SER A 24 -16.42 1.43 -8.30
C SER A 24 -17.14 0.21 -8.84
N ALA A 25 -16.47 -0.61 -9.65
CA ALA A 25 -17.01 -1.87 -10.16
C ALA A 25 -17.28 -2.90 -9.05
N MET A 26 -16.51 -2.87 -7.96
CA MET A 26 -16.76 -3.71 -6.79
C MET A 26 -18.00 -3.25 -6.02
N ALA A 27 -18.23 -1.94 -5.88
CA ALA A 27 -19.41 -1.39 -5.24
C ALA A 27 -20.70 -1.73 -6.04
N GLU A 28 -20.66 -1.71 -7.35
CA GLU A 28 -21.76 -2.16 -8.22
C GLU A 28 -22.11 -3.64 -8.01
N LYS A 29 -21.13 -4.47 -7.63
CA LYS A 29 -21.32 -5.89 -7.27
C LYS A 29 -21.78 -6.10 -5.81
N GLY A 30 -21.98 -5.01 -5.06
CA GLY A 30 -22.40 -5.05 -3.66
C GLY A 30 -21.24 -5.31 -2.69
N TRP A 31 -20.03 -4.88 -3.04
CA TRP A 31 -18.86 -4.96 -2.17
C TRP A 31 -18.26 -3.58 -1.98
N ARG A 32 -18.37 -3.01 -0.79
CA ARG A 32 -17.75 -1.74 -0.44
C ARG A 32 -16.42 -1.95 0.25
N LEU A 33 -15.44 -1.19 -0.15
CA LEU A 33 -14.13 -1.18 0.50
C LEU A 33 -14.29 -0.70 1.95
N GLU A 34 -13.68 -1.41 2.88
CA GLU A 34 -13.63 -1.04 4.30
C GLU A 34 -12.21 -0.69 4.73
N ARG A 35 -11.23 -1.45 4.26
CA ARG A 35 -9.83 -1.23 4.61
C ARG A 35 -8.89 -1.81 3.56
N ILE A 36 -7.79 -1.11 3.32
CA ILE A 36 -6.67 -1.60 2.51
C ILE A 36 -5.56 -2.09 3.44
N GLY A 37 -5.08 -3.30 3.17
CA GLY A 37 -3.86 -3.84 3.76
C GLY A 37 -2.77 -4.00 2.71
N ARG A 38 -1.57 -4.40 3.13
CA ARG A 38 -0.40 -4.55 2.23
C ARG A 38 -0.65 -5.55 1.09
N CYS A 39 -1.35 -6.64 1.35
CA CYS A 39 -1.65 -7.70 0.38
C CYS A 39 -3.14 -8.04 0.31
N PHE A 40 -3.89 -7.76 1.36
CA PHE A 40 -5.29 -8.13 1.45
C PHE A 40 -6.14 -6.91 1.69
N TRP A 41 -7.13 -6.73 0.82
CA TRP A 41 -8.13 -5.70 0.95
C TRP A 41 -9.39 -6.28 1.58
N ARG A 42 -9.96 -5.55 2.49
CA ARG A 42 -11.18 -5.95 3.21
C ARG A 42 -12.39 -5.24 2.62
N TYR A 43 -13.34 -6.04 2.18
CA TYR A 43 -14.60 -5.56 1.64
C TYR A 43 -15.74 -5.98 2.56
N ARG A 44 -16.71 -5.11 2.73
CA ARG A 44 -17.96 -5.39 3.41
C ARG A 44 -19.08 -5.55 2.38
N ARG A 45 -19.96 -6.52 2.61
CA ARG A 45 -21.16 -6.66 1.80
C ARG A 45 -22.09 -5.50 2.04
N ALA A 46 -22.56 -4.85 0.97
CA ALA A 46 -23.51 -3.75 0.97
C ALA A 46 -24.51 -3.96 -0.16
N GLU A 47 -25.53 -3.11 -0.22
CA GLU A 47 -26.41 -3.08 -1.38
C GLU A 47 -25.61 -2.60 -2.60
N PRO A 48 -25.82 -3.26 -3.79
CA PRO A 48 -25.23 -2.81 -5.02
C PRO A 48 -25.60 -1.35 -5.30
N ALA A 49 -24.61 -0.49 -5.39
CA ALA A 49 -24.82 0.93 -5.63
C ALA A 49 -23.73 1.47 -6.54
N ARG A 50 -24.08 2.49 -7.31
CA ARG A 50 -23.11 3.22 -8.11
C ARG A 50 -22.37 4.21 -7.19
N VAL A 51 -21.16 3.83 -6.79
CA VAL A 51 -20.30 4.64 -5.93
C VAL A 51 -19.05 5.01 -6.73
N HIS A 52 -18.75 6.29 -6.75
CA HIS A 52 -17.53 6.79 -7.35
C HIS A 52 -16.41 6.77 -6.31
N TYR A 53 -15.26 6.24 -6.68
CA TYR A 53 -14.08 6.28 -5.83
C TYR A 53 -13.04 7.22 -6.42
N ALA A 54 -12.26 7.84 -5.55
CA ALA A 54 -11.09 8.61 -5.91
C ALA A 54 -9.94 8.25 -4.98
N VAL A 55 -8.77 8.09 -5.56
CA VAL A 55 -7.52 7.86 -4.82
C VAL A 55 -6.65 9.08 -5.01
N THR A 56 -6.32 9.74 -3.92
CA THR A 56 -5.53 10.97 -3.96
C THR A 56 -4.42 10.94 -2.93
N CYS A 57 -3.40 11.77 -3.14
CA CYS A 57 -2.34 12.01 -2.17
C CYS A 57 -2.61 13.36 -1.51
N PRO A 58 -3.01 13.41 -0.22
CA PRO A 58 -3.23 14.66 0.48
C PRO A 58 -1.94 15.50 0.48
N PRO A 59 -2.04 16.81 0.68
CA PRO A 59 -0.86 17.64 0.85
C PRO A 59 0.07 17.01 1.88
N ALA A 60 1.37 16.95 1.55
CA ALA A 60 2.34 16.50 2.53
C ALA A 60 2.22 17.44 3.73
N ALA A 61 2.20 16.91 4.94
CA ALA A 61 2.38 17.74 6.12
C ALA A 61 3.66 18.54 5.90
N GLY A 62 3.56 19.87 5.97
CA GLY A 62 4.71 20.75 5.83
C GLY A 62 5.83 20.34 6.80
N GLU A 63 7.03 20.92 6.66
CA GLU A 63 8.17 20.61 7.55
C GLU A 63 7.81 20.77 9.05
N ASP A 64 6.77 21.53 9.37
CA ASP A 64 6.24 21.72 10.72
C ASP A 64 5.18 20.68 11.14
N GLY A 65 4.91 19.65 10.32
CA GLY A 65 3.98 18.57 10.66
C GLY A 65 2.54 19.04 10.85
N ASP A 66 2.12 20.10 10.14
CA ASP A 66 0.82 20.72 10.34
C ASP A 66 -0.31 19.75 9.95
N LEU A 67 -0.94 19.20 10.99
CA LEU A 67 -2.18 18.44 10.89
C LEU A 67 -3.31 19.30 10.28
N GLY A 68 -3.19 20.62 10.32
CA GLY A 68 -4.20 21.55 9.83
C GLY A 68 -4.45 21.41 8.33
N ASP A 69 -3.39 21.28 7.54
CA ASP A 69 -3.53 21.13 6.07
C ASP A 69 -4.27 19.84 5.68
N ARG A 70 -4.03 18.76 6.41
CA ARG A 70 -4.74 17.49 6.15
C ARG A 70 -6.20 17.57 6.56
N LEU A 71 -6.49 18.17 7.69
CA LEU A 71 -7.87 18.37 8.17
C LEU A 71 -8.62 19.33 7.23
N PHE A 72 -8.00 20.43 6.83
CA PHE A 72 -8.59 21.35 5.87
C PHE A 72 -8.88 20.67 4.51
N PHE A 73 -7.94 19.86 4.01
CA PHE A 73 -8.16 19.11 2.79
C PHE A 73 -9.32 18.13 2.93
N GLN A 74 -9.43 17.44 4.08
CA GLN A 74 -10.51 16.52 4.36
C GLN A 74 -11.87 17.23 4.46
N GLU A 75 -11.92 18.42 5.07
CA GLU A 75 -13.12 19.26 5.11
C GLU A 75 -13.52 19.72 3.71
N LEU A 76 -12.56 20.13 2.88
CA LEU A 76 -12.81 20.51 1.50
C LEU A 76 -13.37 19.34 0.68
N CYS A 77 -12.82 18.15 0.81
CA CYS A 77 -13.33 16.94 0.16
C CYS A 77 -14.75 16.63 0.62
N SER A 78 -15.02 16.73 1.93
CA SER A 78 -16.34 16.52 2.50
C SER A 78 -17.36 17.51 1.96
N ALA A 79 -17.02 18.79 1.88
CA ALA A 79 -17.86 19.82 1.28
C ALA A 79 -18.17 19.54 -0.22
N ALA A 80 -17.20 18.97 -0.95
CA ALA A 80 -17.38 18.55 -2.33
C ALA A 80 -18.22 17.24 -2.45
N GLY A 81 -18.57 16.61 -1.34
CA GLY A 81 -19.40 15.39 -1.27
C GLY A 81 -18.60 14.09 -1.40
N TRP A 82 -17.34 14.15 -0.99
CA TRP A 82 -16.47 12.99 -0.87
C TRP A 82 -16.33 12.58 0.60
N GLU A 83 -16.47 11.31 0.86
CA GLU A 83 -16.30 10.71 2.18
C GLU A 83 -15.01 9.91 2.23
N ALA A 84 -14.18 10.14 3.24
CA ALA A 84 -12.94 9.41 3.43
C ALA A 84 -13.25 7.97 3.86
N VAL A 85 -12.75 6.99 3.12
CA VAL A 85 -12.98 5.56 3.38
C VAL A 85 -11.84 4.95 4.17
N THR A 86 -10.63 5.10 3.69
CA THR A 86 -9.43 4.51 4.30
C THR A 86 -8.17 5.18 3.78
N ASP A 87 -7.13 5.12 4.61
CA ASP A 87 -5.79 5.57 4.26
C ASP A 87 -4.90 4.35 3.98
N TRP A 88 -4.00 4.48 3.02
CA TRP A 88 -2.94 3.52 2.77
C TRP A 88 -1.63 4.23 2.43
N ALA A 89 -0.65 4.09 3.31
CA ALA A 89 0.60 4.86 3.26
C ALA A 89 0.32 6.37 3.20
N GLU A 90 0.66 7.02 2.11
CA GLU A 90 0.40 8.45 1.90
C GLU A 90 -0.80 8.71 0.99
N LEU A 91 -1.50 7.67 0.56
CA LEU A 91 -2.68 7.77 -0.27
C LEU A 91 -3.94 7.73 0.59
N GLN A 92 -4.92 8.51 0.22
CA GLN A 92 -6.26 8.50 0.79
C GLN A 92 -7.28 8.11 -0.26
N ILE A 93 -8.23 7.29 0.16
CA ILE A 93 -9.31 6.82 -0.69
C ILE A 93 -10.60 7.46 -0.23
N TYR A 94 -11.24 8.10 -1.18
CA TYR A 94 -12.53 8.75 -1.01
C TYR A 94 -13.60 8.04 -1.81
N ALA A 95 -14.82 8.07 -1.30
CA ALA A 95 -16.02 7.57 -1.99
C ALA A 95 -17.07 8.68 -2.08
N SER A 96 -17.82 8.69 -3.16
CA SER A 96 -18.96 9.58 -3.35
C SER A 96 -20.13 8.84 -3.95
N GLU A 97 -21.32 9.04 -3.38
CA GLU A 97 -22.57 8.49 -3.91
C GLU A 97 -23.29 9.46 -4.85
N ARG A 98 -22.70 10.64 -5.12
CA ARG A 98 -23.25 11.62 -6.06
C ARG A 98 -23.12 11.10 -7.50
N GLU A 99 -24.12 11.32 -8.33
CA GLU A 99 -24.11 10.92 -9.75
C GLU A 99 -22.96 11.56 -10.54
N ARG A 100 -22.58 12.77 -10.18
CA ARG A 100 -21.49 13.53 -10.80
C ARG A 100 -20.68 14.23 -9.72
N PRO A 101 -19.77 13.52 -9.06
CA PRO A 101 -18.92 14.15 -8.06
C PRO A 101 -17.94 15.10 -8.73
N THR A 102 -17.64 16.20 -8.07
CA THR A 102 -16.57 17.11 -8.51
C THR A 102 -15.23 16.38 -8.43
N PRO A 103 -14.39 16.35 -9.49
CA PRO A 103 -13.10 15.71 -9.44
C PRO A 103 -12.26 16.29 -8.29
N LEU A 104 -11.65 15.43 -7.48
CA LEU A 104 -10.80 15.87 -6.37
C LEU A 104 -9.48 16.47 -6.84
N GLU A 105 -9.01 16.06 -7.99
CA GLU A 105 -7.75 16.53 -8.56
C GLU A 105 -7.92 16.78 -10.05
N THR A 106 -7.63 18.02 -10.45
CA THR A 106 -7.77 18.44 -11.86
C THR A 106 -6.42 18.36 -12.59
N ASP A 107 -5.30 18.26 -11.86
CA ASP A 107 -3.96 18.29 -12.45
C ASP A 107 -3.18 16.99 -12.15
N GLY A 108 -3.22 16.09 -13.13
CA GLY A 108 -2.51 14.80 -13.05
C GLY A 108 -0.99 14.94 -12.91
N ALA A 109 -0.40 16.05 -13.34
CA ALA A 109 1.04 16.27 -13.21
C ALA A 109 1.44 16.58 -11.76
N LEU A 110 0.62 17.32 -11.03
CA LEU A 110 0.81 17.58 -9.60
C LEU A 110 0.66 16.29 -8.77
N LEU A 111 -0.34 15.48 -9.11
CA LEU A 111 -0.55 14.18 -8.48
C LEU A 111 0.67 13.27 -8.69
N LEU A 112 1.15 13.18 -9.93
CA LEU A 112 2.29 12.35 -10.28
C LEU A 112 3.56 12.77 -9.52
N ASN A 113 3.84 14.05 -9.41
CA ASN A 113 4.99 14.57 -8.66
C ASN A 113 4.90 14.29 -7.16
N ARG A 114 3.71 14.40 -6.57
CA ARG A 114 3.48 14.07 -5.15
C ARG A 114 3.66 12.58 -4.89
N VAL A 115 3.05 11.74 -5.72
CA VAL A 115 3.19 10.29 -5.65
C VAL A 115 4.65 9.87 -5.80
N HIS A 116 5.40 10.45 -6.74
CA HIS A 116 6.83 10.16 -6.91
C HIS A 116 7.68 10.54 -5.69
N GLY A 117 7.43 11.71 -5.11
CA GLY A 117 8.17 12.17 -3.93
C GLY A 117 7.96 11.28 -2.71
N SER A 118 6.71 10.91 -2.47
CA SER A 118 6.27 10.04 -1.41
C SER A 118 6.82 8.62 -1.55
N MET A 119 6.68 8.04 -2.73
CA MET A 119 7.15 6.70 -3.02
C MET A 119 8.66 6.54 -2.88
N ARG A 120 9.43 7.54 -3.31
CA ARG A 120 10.88 7.51 -3.19
C ARG A 120 11.33 7.31 -1.74
N ARG A 121 10.68 7.96 -0.77
CA ARG A 121 11.02 7.78 0.66
C ARG A 121 10.71 6.37 1.15
N THR A 122 9.56 5.84 0.80
CA THR A 122 9.14 4.50 1.22
C THR A 122 10.01 3.42 0.57
N TYR A 123 10.29 3.50 -0.74
CA TYR A 123 11.17 2.57 -1.43
C TYR A 123 12.61 2.62 -0.91
N LEU A 124 13.16 3.79 -0.68
CA LEU A 124 14.51 3.92 -0.11
C LEU A 124 14.59 3.27 1.27
N ARG A 125 13.59 3.50 2.12
CA ARG A 125 13.56 2.87 3.44
C ARG A 125 13.48 1.35 3.34
N ASP A 126 12.60 0.81 2.50
CA ASP A 126 12.46 -0.64 2.32
C ASP A 126 13.73 -1.25 1.69
N CYS A 127 14.39 -0.57 0.76
CA CYS A 127 15.71 -0.97 0.23
C CYS A 127 16.79 -1.02 1.31
N TRP A 128 16.82 -0.04 2.22
CA TRP A 128 17.79 -0.05 3.33
C TRP A 128 17.54 -1.20 4.29
N PHE A 129 16.29 -1.51 4.63
CA PHE A 129 15.96 -2.66 5.47
C PHE A 129 16.32 -3.98 4.82
N THR A 130 16.02 -4.17 3.54
CA THR A 130 16.36 -5.40 2.81
C THR A 130 17.88 -5.56 2.64
N ALA A 131 18.60 -4.49 2.34
CA ALA A 131 20.07 -4.50 2.26
C ALA A 131 20.69 -4.84 3.63
N GLY A 132 20.21 -4.24 4.70
CA GLY A 132 20.65 -4.54 6.06
C GLY A 132 20.42 -6.00 6.46
N ALA A 133 19.24 -6.55 6.15
CA ALA A 133 18.92 -7.95 6.40
C ALA A 133 19.82 -8.91 5.61
N LEU A 134 20.12 -8.60 4.34
CA LEU A 134 21.03 -9.37 3.51
C LEU A 134 22.46 -9.35 4.04
N ILE A 135 22.97 -8.19 4.46
CA ILE A 135 24.30 -8.06 5.07
C ILE A 135 24.37 -8.87 6.37
N LEU A 136 23.34 -8.79 7.21
CA LEU A 136 23.28 -9.56 8.45
C LEU A 136 23.31 -11.06 8.17
N LEU A 137 22.53 -11.54 7.21
CA LEU A 137 22.51 -12.94 6.80
C LEU A 137 23.89 -13.39 6.28
N LEU A 138 24.54 -12.58 5.48
CA LEU A 138 25.87 -12.87 4.95
C LEU A 138 26.93 -12.95 6.07
N CYS A 139 26.90 -12.02 7.02
CA CYS A 139 27.78 -12.05 8.20
C CYS A 139 27.55 -13.30 9.05
N LEU A 140 26.29 -13.73 9.20
CA LEU A 140 25.93 -14.93 9.95
C LEU A 140 26.44 -16.20 9.26
N LEU A 141 26.31 -16.28 7.93
CA LEU A 141 26.84 -17.37 7.13
C LEU A 141 28.39 -17.42 7.19
N LEU A 142 29.05 -16.27 7.08
CA LEU A 142 30.50 -16.19 7.23
C LEU A 142 30.94 -16.61 8.65
N TYR A 143 30.24 -16.15 9.68
CA TYR A 143 30.51 -16.54 11.05
C TYR A 143 30.37 -18.05 11.26
N THR A 144 29.32 -18.69 10.73
CA THR A 144 29.10 -20.13 10.82
C THR A 144 30.19 -20.88 10.06
N MET A 145 30.62 -20.41 8.87
CA MET A 145 31.72 -21.02 8.10
C MET A 145 33.07 -20.94 8.82
N LEU A 146 33.35 -19.81 9.49
CA LEU A 146 34.58 -19.61 10.24
C LEU A 146 34.60 -20.34 11.60
N SER A 147 33.42 -20.48 12.23
CA SER A 147 33.27 -21.08 13.56
C SER A 147 33.17 -22.61 13.51
N GLN A 148 32.87 -23.20 12.36
CA GLN A 148 32.82 -24.67 12.25
C GLN A 148 34.24 -25.23 12.15
N PRO A 149 34.65 -26.13 13.07
CA PRO A 149 35.94 -26.80 12.96
C PRO A 149 35.92 -27.65 11.69
N ARG A 150 37.05 -27.62 10.96
CA ARG A 150 37.28 -28.35 9.69
C ARG A 150 36.89 -29.84 9.69
N SER A 151 36.70 -30.43 10.88
CA SER A 151 36.32 -31.83 11.08
C SER A 151 34.90 -32.16 10.56
N PHE A 152 33.99 -31.18 10.49
CA PHE A 152 32.61 -31.44 10.02
C PHE A 152 32.50 -31.61 8.49
N PHE A 153 33.34 -30.93 7.74
CA PHE A 153 33.40 -31.06 6.27
C PHE A 153 33.99 -32.40 5.83
N LEU A 154 34.98 -32.93 6.56
CA LEU A 154 35.62 -34.22 6.24
C LEU A 154 34.65 -35.38 6.48
N SER A 155 33.84 -35.36 7.52
CA SER A 155 32.87 -36.42 7.81
C SER A 155 31.70 -36.47 6.82
N SER A 156 31.30 -35.32 6.27
CA SER A 156 30.24 -35.27 5.28
C SER A 156 30.71 -35.76 3.90
N VAL A 157 31.96 -35.54 3.55
CA VAL A 157 32.56 -36.02 2.29
C VAL A 157 32.83 -37.52 2.37
N GLU A 158 33.27 -38.05 3.53
CA GLU A 158 33.45 -39.49 3.72
C GLU A 158 32.11 -40.26 3.65
N LEU A 159 31.04 -39.70 4.16
CA LEU A 159 29.67 -40.29 4.05
C LEU A 159 29.16 -40.30 2.62
N LEU A 160 29.54 -39.32 1.80
CA LEU A 160 29.14 -39.25 0.38
C LEU A 160 29.96 -40.20 -0.52
N ILE A 161 31.17 -40.57 -0.11
CA ILE A 161 32.05 -41.52 -0.85
C ILE A 161 31.71 -42.98 -0.51
N MET A 162 31.10 -43.24 0.66
CA MET A 162 30.70 -44.59 1.09
C MET A 162 29.28 -45.00 0.67
N ALA A 163 28.50 -44.08 0.03
CA ALA A 163 27.16 -44.36 -0.50
C ALA A 163 27.18 -44.55 -2.01
#